data_cb33b06df534ec2dab9d6d7c027f337a
#
_entry.id   cb33b06df534ec2dab9d6d7c027f337a
#
_cell.length_a   1.000
_cell.length_b   1.000
_cell.length_c   1.000
_cell.angle_alpha   90.00
_cell.angle_beta   90.00
_cell.angle_gamma   90.00
#
_symmetry.space_group_name_H-M   'P 1'
#
loop_
_entity.id
_entity.type
_entity.pdbx_description
1 polymer ?
#
loop_
_entity_poly.entity_id
_entity_poly.type
_entity_poly.pdbx_seq_one_letter_code
_entity_poly.pdbx_strand_id
1 'polypeptide(L)'
;MAEMRENMRRSLENYYAERAELELRDRLLRQAADTMEDFTPDPAEISKAVEEQLDTMSAQLAQNNLTLDDYCKFSNSTLEQLREDARPGAEEAVRIKALIRRVAQAEELHAHEEDVAQALSEICRANHMTMEELQPYYDDAFAAAVEYSILLAKVTKRIRESAVMDA
;
A
#
# COMPACT_ATOMS: atom_id res chain seq x y z
N MET A 1 -22.51 29.78 9.43
CA MET A 1 -21.89 29.97 8.09
C MET A 1 -20.38 30.14 8.16
N ALA A 2 -19.81 30.96 9.05
CA ALA A 2 -18.35 31.09 9.22
C ALA A 2 -17.69 29.80 9.73
N GLU A 3 -18.26 29.20 10.77
CA GLU A 3 -17.79 27.94 11.36
C GLU A 3 -17.81 26.77 10.37
N MET A 4 -18.85 26.66 9.53
CA MET A 4 -18.94 25.63 8.49
C MET A 4 -17.84 25.80 7.42
N ARG A 5 -17.53 27.04 7.04
CA ARG A 5 -16.43 27.32 6.10
C ARG A 5 -15.07 26.97 6.71
N GLU A 6 -14.87 27.29 7.98
CA GLU A 6 -13.63 26.97 8.70
C GLU A 6 -13.44 25.47 8.85
N ASN A 7 -14.49 24.73 9.20
CA ASN A 7 -14.44 23.26 9.29
C ASN A 7 -14.14 22.64 7.93
N MET A 8 -14.78 23.12 6.86
CA MET A 8 -14.53 22.63 5.50
C MET A 8 -13.10 22.94 5.05
N ARG A 9 -12.57 24.15 5.34
CA ARG A 9 -11.18 24.49 5.04
C ARG A 9 -10.20 23.57 5.75
N ARG A 10 -10.38 23.35 7.05
CA ARG A 10 -9.55 22.44 7.83
C ARG A 10 -9.60 20.99 7.33
N SER A 11 -10.79 20.51 6.94
CA SER A 11 -10.94 19.18 6.35
C SER A 11 -10.18 19.06 5.02
N LEU A 12 -10.24 20.09 4.17
CA LEU A 12 -9.49 20.12 2.91
C LEU A 12 -7.98 20.21 3.13
N GLU A 13 -7.53 21.05 4.06
CA GLU A 13 -6.12 21.16 4.43
C GLU A 13 -5.57 19.83 4.92
N ASN A 14 -6.29 19.13 5.80
CA ASN A 14 -5.91 17.80 6.28
C ASN A 14 -5.87 16.79 5.12
N TYR A 15 -6.89 16.76 4.27
CA TYR A 15 -6.95 15.86 3.11
C TYR A 15 -5.76 16.07 2.16
N TYR A 16 -5.43 17.32 1.84
CA TYR A 16 -4.28 17.62 0.97
C TYR A 16 -2.94 17.32 1.65
N ALA A 17 -2.82 17.54 2.95
CA ALA A 17 -1.62 17.21 3.71
C ALA A 17 -1.39 15.68 3.73
N GLU A 18 -2.43 14.90 4.03
CA GLU A 18 -2.35 13.43 4.00
C GLU A 18 -1.98 12.92 2.60
N ARG A 19 -2.59 13.47 1.56
CA ARG A 19 -2.27 13.10 0.18
C ARG A 19 -0.84 13.45 -0.21
N ALA A 20 -0.35 14.63 0.17
CA ALA A 20 1.04 15.02 -0.08
C ALA A 20 2.04 14.10 0.63
N GLU A 21 1.74 13.68 1.87
CA GLU A 21 2.56 12.71 2.61
C GLU A 21 2.59 11.34 1.92
N LEU A 22 1.45 10.86 1.40
CA LEU A 22 1.40 9.60 0.64
C LEU A 22 2.21 9.71 -0.65
N GLU A 23 2.06 10.78 -1.42
CA GLU A 23 2.80 11.02 -2.65
C GLU A 23 4.31 11.14 -2.41
N LEU A 24 4.71 11.82 -1.31
CA LEU A 24 6.12 11.91 -0.90
C LEU A 24 6.68 10.54 -0.54
N ARG A 25 5.94 9.76 0.26
CA ARG A 25 6.32 8.40 0.63
C ARG A 25 6.55 7.53 -0.61
N ASP A 26 5.59 7.53 -1.52
CA ASP A 26 5.65 6.70 -2.72
C ASP A 26 6.82 7.12 -3.62
N ARG A 27 7.09 8.41 -3.75
CA ARG A 27 8.26 8.94 -4.47
C ARG A 27 9.57 8.50 -3.84
N LEU A 28 9.70 8.61 -2.51
CA LEU A 28 10.90 8.20 -1.78
C LEU A 28 11.17 6.70 -1.94
N LEU A 29 10.13 5.87 -1.84
CA LEU A 29 10.26 4.43 -2.01
C LEU A 29 10.68 4.06 -3.44
N ARG A 30 10.09 4.70 -4.46
CA ARG A 30 10.49 4.50 -5.87
C ARG A 30 11.94 4.88 -6.09
N GLN A 31 12.34 6.09 -5.70
CA GLN A 31 13.72 6.54 -5.86
C GLN A 31 14.72 5.63 -5.15
N ALA A 32 14.41 5.19 -3.93
CA ALA A 32 15.25 4.23 -3.22
C ALA A 32 15.28 2.85 -3.91
N ALA A 33 14.15 2.38 -4.44
CA ALA A 33 14.08 1.12 -5.17
C ALA A 33 14.86 1.17 -6.49
N ASP A 34 14.90 2.31 -7.17
CA ASP A 34 15.67 2.51 -8.40
C ASP A 34 17.19 2.43 -8.17
N THR A 35 17.67 2.66 -6.94
CA THR A 35 19.10 2.49 -6.62
C THR A 35 19.55 1.03 -6.52
N MET A 36 18.60 0.07 -6.53
CA MET A 36 18.93 -1.37 -6.50
C MET A 36 19.27 -1.88 -7.92
N GLU A 37 20.46 -1.52 -8.43
CA GLU A 37 20.92 -1.90 -9.78
C GLU A 37 21.04 -3.42 -9.97
N ASP A 38 21.35 -4.16 -8.91
CA ASP A 38 21.58 -5.61 -8.90
C ASP A 38 20.30 -6.43 -8.70
N PHE A 39 19.14 -5.78 -8.57
CA PHE A 39 17.86 -6.47 -8.35
C PHE A 39 17.07 -6.61 -9.65
N THR A 40 16.79 -7.86 -10.02
CA THR A 40 15.89 -8.21 -11.11
C THR A 40 14.66 -8.92 -10.50
N PRO A 41 13.45 -8.38 -10.65
CA PRO A 41 12.25 -9.03 -10.17
C PRO A 41 12.02 -10.40 -10.80
N ASP A 42 11.59 -11.38 -10.02
CA ASP A 42 11.19 -12.70 -10.53
C ASP A 42 9.89 -12.56 -11.35
N PRO A 43 9.84 -13.04 -12.61
CA PRO A 43 8.63 -13.03 -13.41
C PRO A 43 7.42 -13.69 -12.73
N ALA A 44 7.64 -14.70 -11.88
CA ALA A 44 6.57 -15.35 -11.12
C ALA A 44 6.01 -14.42 -10.04
N GLU A 45 6.87 -13.65 -9.34
CA GLU A 45 6.42 -12.64 -8.37
C GLU A 45 5.67 -11.49 -9.05
N ILE A 46 6.11 -11.05 -10.24
CA ILE A 46 5.39 -10.04 -11.02
C ILE A 46 4.01 -10.54 -11.40
N SER A 47 3.92 -11.78 -11.94
CA SER A 47 2.62 -12.35 -12.33
C SER A 47 1.66 -12.46 -11.14
N LYS A 48 2.17 -12.85 -9.98
CA LYS A 48 1.37 -12.88 -8.74
C LYS A 48 0.91 -11.49 -8.33
N ALA A 49 1.76 -10.48 -8.39
CA ALA A 49 1.41 -9.11 -8.07
C ALA A 49 0.39 -8.52 -9.05
N VAL A 50 0.42 -8.91 -10.34
CA VAL A 50 -0.62 -8.55 -11.32
C VAL A 50 -1.98 -9.10 -10.90
N GLU A 51 -2.07 -10.39 -10.56
CA GLU A 51 -3.34 -10.98 -10.13
C GLU A 51 -3.83 -10.34 -8.82
N GLU A 52 -2.95 -10.06 -7.84
CA GLU A 52 -3.30 -9.34 -6.60
C GLU A 52 -3.87 -7.93 -6.88
N GLN A 53 -3.35 -7.21 -7.89
CA GLN A 53 -3.90 -5.91 -8.31
C GLN A 53 -5.29 -6.06 -8.96
N LEU A 54 -5.47 -7.08 -9.80
CA LEU A 54 -6.77 -7.36 -10.43
C LEU A 54 -7.82 -7.80 -9.42
N ASP A 55 -7.44 -8.60 -8.42
CA ASP A 55 -8.33 -8.98 -7.31
C ASP A 55 -8.77 -7.75 -6.51
N THR A 56 -7.83 -6.84 -6.22
CA THR A 56 -8.14 -5.56 -5.57
C THR A 56 -9.11 -4.72 -6.38
N MET A 57 -8.86 -4.61 -7.69
CA MET A 57 -9.76 -3.90 -8.62
C MET A 57 -11.14 -4.57 -8.67
N SER A 58 -11.18 -5.90 -8.72
CA SER A 58 -12.43 -6.68 -8.68
C SER A 58 -13.24 -6.40 -7.42
N ALA A 59 -12.58 -6.38 -6.26
CA ALA A 59 -13.22 -6.06 -4.99
C ALA A 59 -13.78 -4.63 -4.95
N GLN A 60 -13.06 -3.65 -5.52
CA GLN A 60 -13.55 -2.27 -5.63
C GLN A 60 -14.74 -2.13 -6.57
N LEU A 61 -14.72 -2.83 -7.72
CA LEU A 61 -15.83 -2.86 -8.66
C LEU A 61 -17.08 -3.52 -8.06
N ALA A 62 -16.89 -4.59 -7.28
CA ALA A 62 -17.98 -5.29 -6.60
C ALA A 62 -18.76 -4.39 -5.62
N GLN A 63 -18.13 -3.40 -5.00
CA GLN A 63 -18.81 -2.41 -4.16
C GLN A 63 -19.86 -1.59 -4.93
N ASN A 64 -19.70 -1.49 -6.26
CA ASN A 64 -20.62 -0.81 -7.16
C ASN A 64 -21.45 -1.82 -7.99
N ASN A 65 -21.48 -3.09 -7.60
CA ASN A 65 -22.14 -4.19 -8.32
C ASN A 65 -21.64 -4.36 -9.79
N LEU A 66 -20.35 -4.06 -10.02
CA LEU A 66 -19.67 -4.24 -11.29
C LEU A 66 -18.66 -5.39 -11.21
N THR A 67 -18.42 -6.03 -12.36
CA THR A 67 -17.38 -7.06 -12.51
C THR A 67 -16.22 -6.56 -13.38
N LEU A 68 -15.09 -7.28 -13.37
CA LEU A 68 -14.00 -7.01 -14.32
C LEU A 68 -14.46 -7.14 -15.79
N ASP A 69 -15.37 -8.07 -16.09
CA ASP A 69 -15.94 -8.21 -17.43
C ASP A 69 -16.77 -6.99 -17.84
N ASP A 70 -17.54 -6.41 -16.92
CA ASP A 70 -18.28 -5.17 -17.19
C ASP A 70 -17.32 -4.01 -17.42
N TYR A 71 -16.26 -3.91 -16.63
CA TYR A 71 -15.22 -2.91 -16.83
C TYR A 71 -14.55 -3.06 -18.20
N CYS A 72 -14.17 -4.27 -18.59
CA CYS A 72 -13.60 -4.56 -19.91
C CYS A 72 -14.53 -4.15 -21.04
N LYS A 73 -15.84 -4.41 -20.93
CA LYS A 73 -16.83 -3.98 -21.93
C LYS A 73 -16.93 -2.45 -22.03
N PHE A 74 -16.95 -1.75 -20.88
CA PHE A 74 -17.02 -0.28 -20.85
C PHE A 74 -15.75 0.39 -21.40
N SER A 75 -14.58 -0.16 -21.10
CA SER A 75 -13.29 0.37 -21.54
C SER A 75 -12.89 -0.12 -22.95
N ASN A 76 -13.68 -0.99 -23.55
CA ASN A 76 -13.36 -1.66 -24.82
C ASN A 76 -11.99 -2.36 -24.78
N SER A 77 -11.68 -3.00 -23.66
CA SER A 77 -10.45 -3.74 -23.39
C SER A 77 -10.72 -5.22 -23.13
N THR A 78 -9.67 -6.00 -22.97
CA THR A 78 -9.75 -7.41 -22.58
C THR A 78 -9.07 -7.61 -21.21
N LEU A 79 -9.37 -8.70 -20.53
CA LEU A 79 -8.71 -9.05 -19.28
C LEU A 79 -7.19 -9.24 -19.47
N GLU A 80 -6.77 -9.70 -20.65
CA GLU A 80 -5.35 -9.84 -20.99
C GLU A 80 -4.67 -8.46 -21.12
N GLN A 81 -5.34 -7.50 -21.76
CA GLN A 81 -4.86 -6.12 -21.81
C GLN A 81 -4.78 -5.49 -20.42
N LEU A 82 -5.75 -5.75 -19.55
CA LEU A 82 -5.68 -5.28 -18.16
C LEU A 82 -4.47 -5.85 -17.40
N ARG A 83 -4.13 -7.13 -17.65
CA ARG A 83 -2.91 -7.75 -17.07
C ARG A 83 -1.64 -7.07 -17.58
N GLU A 84 -1.55 -6.83 -18.87
CA GLU A 84 -0.40 -6.15 -19.46
C GLU A 84 -0.28 -4.70 -18.96
N ASP A 85 -1.38 -3.98 -18.84
CA ASP A 85 -1.41 -2.61 -18.33
C ASP A 85 -1.05 -2.55 -16.83
N ALA A 86 -1.41 -3.56 -16.04
CA ALA A 86 -1.05 -3.67 -14.63
C ALA A 86 0.42 -4.07 -14.41
N ARG A 87 1.07 -4.71 -15.39
CA ARG A 87 2.41 -5.29 -15.25
C ARG A 87 3.49 -4.30 -14.79
N PRO A 88 3.61 -3.07 -15.35
CA PRO A 88 4.63 -2.11 -14.88
C PRO A 88 4.45 -1.74 -13.41
N GLY A 89 3.21 -1.53 -12.96
CA GLY A 89 2.91 -1.25 -11.56
C GLY A 89 3.19 -2.43 -10.63
N ALA A 90 2.93 -3.64 -11.10
CA ALA A 90 3.25 -4.87 -10.37
C ALA A 90 4.77 -5.08 -10.23
N GLU A 91 5.53 -4.82 -11.29
CA GLU A 91 7.00 -4.88 -11.25
C GLU A 91 7.57 -3.88 -10.25
N GLU A 92 7.07 -2.65 -10.26
CA GLU A 92 7.42 -1.63 -9.27
C GLU A 92 7.09 -2.07 -7.84
N ALA A 93 5.91 -2.63 -7.62
CA ALA A 93 5.49 -3.12 -6.30
C ALA A 93 6.40 -4.25 -5.79
N VAL A 94 6.79 -5.19 -6.66
CA VAL A 94 7.76 -6.26 -6.32
C VAL A 94 9.12 -5.67 -5.96
N ARG A 95 9.59 -4.68 -6.71
CA ARG A 95 10.85 -3.97 -6.44
C ARG A 95 10.82 -3.24 -5.10
N ILE A 96 9.74 -2.52 -4.79
CA ILE A 96 9.56 -1.84 -3.50
C ILE A 96 9.50 -2.87 -2.35
N LYS A 97 8.81 -3.99 -2.53
CA LYS A 97 8.76 -5.06 -1.53
C LYS A 97 10.14 -5.65 -1.23
N ALA A 98 10.96 -5.82 -2.26
CA ALA A 98 12.36 -6.25 -2.11
C ALA A 98 13.20 -5.19 -1.38
N LEU A 99 13.04 -3.90 -1.70
CA LEU A 99 13.69 -2.80 -0.99
C LEU A 99 13.37 -2.84 0.52
N ILE A 100 12.08 -2.94 0.85
CA ILE A 100 11.63 -2.96 2.24
C ILE A 100 12.30 -4.11 3.01
N ARG A 101 12.35 -5.31 2.42
CA ARG A 101 13.02 -6.47 3.03
C ARG A 101 14.51 -6.25 3.21
N ARG A 102 15.20 -5.71 2.21
CA ARG A 102 16.66 -5.44 2.27
C ARG A 102 16.98 -4.40 3.34
N VAL A 103 16.25 -3.29 3.37
CA VAL A 103 16.47 -2.23 4.35
C VAL A 103 16.12 -2.72 5.76
N ALA A 104 15.00 -3.42 5.93
CA ALA A 104 14.63 -3.99 7.22
C ALA A 104 15.71 -4.93 7.74
N GLN A 105 16.27 -5.79 6.89
CA GLN A 105 17.36 -6.70 7.28
C GLN A 105 18.66 -5.95 7.60
N ALA A 106 19.04 -4.94 6.80
CA ALA A 106 20.29 -4.20 6.99
C ALA A 106 20.27 -3.32 8.25
N GLU A 107 19.11 -2.77 8.59
CA GLU A 107 18.88 -1.88 9.75
C GLU A 107 18.30 -2.63 10.98
N GLU A 108 18.21 -3.96 10.91
CA GLU A 108 17.65 -4.83 11.96
C GLU A 108 16.25 -4.40 12.42
N LEU A 109 15.41 -3.92 11.47
CA LEU A 109 14.05 -3.49 11.76
C LEU A 109 13.12 -4.69 11.80
N HIS A 110 12.37 -4.82 12.89
CA HIS A 110 11.40 -5.89 13.10
C HIS A 110 10.05 -5.32 13.54
N ALA A 111 8.98 -6.06 13.25
CA ALA A 111 7.68 -5.79 13.85
C ALA A 111 7.66 -6.39 15.27
N HIS A 112 7.66 -5.54 16.29
CA HIS A 112 7.56 -5.98 17.68
C HIS A 112 6.08 -6.22 18.05
N GLU A 113 5.83 -6.98 19.12
CA GLU A 113 4.46 -7.25 19.59
C GLU A 113 3.66 -5.97 19.86
N GLU A 114 4.31 -4.91 20.35
CA GLU A 114 3.69 -3.61 20.59
C GLU A 114 3.23 -2.94 19.28
N ASP A 115 4.05 -3.01 18.22
CA ASP A 115 3.70 -2.46 16.90
C ASP A 115 2.48 -3.21 16.33
N VAL A 116 2.46 -4.55 16.46
CA VAL A 116 1.35 -5.39 16.00
C VAL A 116 0.08 -5.04 16.77
N ALA A 117 0.15 -4.95 18.10
CA ALA A 117 -1.00 -4.59 18.93
C ALA A 117 -1.56 -3.19 18.56
N GLN A 118 -0.67 -2.23 18.30
CA GLN A 118 -1.07 -0.90 17.85
C GLN A 118 -1.74 -0.96 16.47
N ALA A 119 -1.14 -1.63 15.50
CA ALA A 119 -1.69 -1.76 14.14
C ALA A 119 -3.08 -2.42 14.15
N LEU A 120 -3.26 -3.50 14.93
CA LEU A 120 -4.56 -4.15 15.09
C LEU A 120 -5.60 -3.22 15.72
N SER A 121 -5.21 -2.44 16.74
CA SER A 121 -6.08 -1.44 17.37
C SER A 121 -6.51 -0.35 16.37
N GLU A 122 -5.60 0.10 15.51
CA GLU A 122 -5.90 1.08 14.45
C GLU A 122 -6.85 0.51 13.39
N ILE A 123 -6.65 -0.76 12.98
CA ILE A 123 -7.56 -1.47 12.06
C ILE A 123 -8.96 -1.59 12.66
N CYS A 124 -9.06 -2.01 13.91
CA CYS A 124 -10.34 -2.10 14.61
C CYS A 124 -11.07 -0.76 14.67
N ARG A 125 -10.35 0.31 15.03
CA ARG A 125 -10.90 1.66 15.10
C ARG A 125 -11.37 2.17 13.73
N ALA A 126 -10.57 1.96 12.68
CA ALA A 126 -10.89 2.39 11.33
C ALA A 126 -12.13 1.68 10.75
N ASN A 127 -12.34 0.42 11.12
CA ASN A 127 -13.46 -0.39 10.66
C ASN A 127 -14.63 -0.44 11.65
N HIS A 128 -14.58 0.33 12.76
CA HIS A 128 -15.61 0.36 13.80
C HIS A 128 -15.92 -1.03 14.38
N MET A 129 -14.90 -1.87 14.55
CA MET A 129 -15.00 -3.24 15.05
C MET A 129 -14.16 -3.44 16.31
N THR A 130 -14.51 -4.45 17.09
CA THR A 130 -13.75 -4.89 18.26
C THR A 130 -12.65 -5.90 17.87
N MET A 131 -11.71 -6.16 18.78
CA MET A 131 -10.69 -7.21 18.59
C MET A 131 -11.32 -8.61 18.49
N GLU A 132 -12.43 -8.86 19.19
CA GLU A 132 -13.16 -10.13 19.13
C GLU A 132 -13.80 -10.35 17.75
N GLU A 133 -14.32 -9.29 17.14
CA GLU A 133 -14.88 -9.30 15.78
C GLU A 133 -13.79 -9.43 14.70
N LEU A 134 -12.57 -8.97 14.96
CA LEU A 134 -11.44 -9.14 14.06
C LEU A 134 -10.86 -10.55 14.09
N GLN A 135 -10.92 -11.25 15.22
CA GLN A 135 -10.28 -12.54 15.44
C GLN A 135 -10.57 -13.61 14.36
N PRO A 136 -11.81 -13.76 13.85
CA PRO A 136 -12.10 -14.73 12.78
C PRO A 136 -11.38 -14.46 11.45
N TYR A 137 -10.93 -13.25 11.23
CA TYR A 137 -10.22 -12.82 10.02
C TYR A 137 -8.70 -12.84 10.18
N TYR A 138 -8.21 -13.11 11.41
CA TYR A 138 -6.79 -13.12 11.71
C TYR A 138 -6.19 -14.49 11.36
N ASP A 139 -5.81 -14.62 10.10
CA ASP A 139 -5.07 -15.78 9.56
C ASP A 139 -3.61 -15.42 9.28
N ASP A 140 -2.83 -16.37 8.81
CA ASP A 140 -1.40 -16.19 8.50
C ASP A 140 -1.18 -15.11 7.41
N ALA A 141 -2.10 -14.99 6.44
CA ALA A 141 -2.01 -13.99 5.38
C ALA A 141 -2.26 -12.58 5.92
N PHE A 142 -3.26 -12.43 6.80
CA PHE A 142 -3.53 -11.18 7.47
C PHE A 142 -2.38 -10.77 8.41
N ALA A 143 -1.84 -11.72 9.19
CA ALA A 143 -0.68 -11.47 10.04
C ALA A 143 0.52 -10.97 9.23
N ALA A 144 0.83 -11.63 8.10
CA ALA A 144 1.90 -11.21 7.19
C ALA A 144 1.67 -9.82 6.58
N ALA A 145 0.41 -9.47 6.27
CA ALA A 145 0.06 -8.15 5.77
C ALA A 145 0.24 -7.06 6.84
N VAL A 146 -0.13 -7.33 8.08
CA VAL A 146 0.10 -6.43 9.23
C VAL A 146 1.60 -6.22 9.46
N GLU A 147 2.38 -7.31 9.51
CA GLU A 147 3.84 -7.23 9.65
C GLU A 147 4.47 -6.40 8.52
N TYR A 148 4.07 -6.67 7.28
CA TYR A 148 4.56 -5.90 6.13
C TYR A 148 4.22 -4.41 6.24
N SER A 149 3.02 -4.06 6.69
CA SER A 149 2.61 -2.66 6.88
C SER A 149 3.46 -1.93 7.93
N ILE A 150 3.81 -2.64 9.02
CA ILE A 150 4.69 -2.12 10.08
C ILE A 150 6.11 -1.90 9.53
N LEU A 151 6.66 -2.89 8.82
CA LEU A 151 7.99 -2.77 8.21
C LEU A 151 8.02 -1.65 7.15
N LEU A 152 6.99 -1.53 6.33
CA LEU A 152 6.83 -0.43 5.36
C LEU A 152 6.91 0.94 6.07
N ALA A 153 6.20 1.11 7.17
CA ALA A 153 6.22 2.36 7.93
C ALA A 153 7.61 2.66 8.52
N LYS A 154 8.25 1.66 9.14
CA LYS A 154 9.59 1.80 9.74
C LYS A 154 10.67 2.10 8.70
N VAL A 155 10.66 1.37 7.58
CA VAL A 155 11.58 1.57 6.46
C VAL A 155 11.38 2.93 5.81
N THR A 156 10.13 3.32 5.56
CA THR A 156 9.82 4.65 5.02
C THR A 156 10.35 5.77 5.91
N LYS A 157 10.15 5.65 7.23
CA LYS A 157 10.70 6.60 8.20
C LYS A 157 12.23 6.67 8.09
N ARG A 158 12.90 5.52 8.02
CA ARG A 158 14.36 5.43 7.93
C ARG A 158 14.90 6.06 6.65
N ILE A 159 14.25 5.77 5.50
CA ILE A 159 14.62 6.37 4.20
C ILE A 159 14.42 7.89 4.26
N ARG A 160 13.30 8.38 4.82
CA ARG A 160 13.03 9.81 4.96
C ARG A 160 14.07 10.53 5.81
N GLU A 161 14.52 9.92 6.91
CA GLU A 161 15.55 10.48 7.80
C GLU A 161 16.94 10.54 7.12
N SER A 162 17.20 9.64 6.18
CA SER A 162 18.47 9.61 5.42
C SER A 162 18.42 10.42 4.11
N ALA A 163 17.22 10.77 3.63
CA ALA A 163 17.05 11.51 2.39
C ALA A 163 17.51 12.96 2.54
N VAL A 164 18.34 13.43 1.59
CA VAL A 164 18.66 14.84 1.44
C VAL A 164 17.50 15.50 0.70
N MET A 165 16.74 16.32 1.38
CA MET A 165 15.65 17.10 0.78
C MET A 165 16.28 18.32 0.09
N ASP A 166 16.34 18.30 -1.24
CA ASP A 166 16.66 19.50 -2.00
C ASP A 166 15.51 20.50 -1.89
N ALA A 167 15.81 21.71 -1.44
CA ALA A 167 14.86 22.79 -1.19
C ALA A 167 14.44 23.50 -2.49
#